data_6ca0a3ab3b0a50c16b77a6e1a3bbee48
#
_entry.id   6ca0a3ab3b0a50c16b77a6e1a3bbee48
#
_cell.length_a   1.000
_cell.length_b   1.000
_cell.length_c   1.000
_cell.angle_alpha   90.00
_cell.angle_beta   90.00
_cell.angle_gamma   90.00
#
_symmetry.space_group_name_H-M   'P 1'
#
loop_
_entity.id
_entity.type
_entity.pdbx_description
1 polymer ?
#
loop_
_entity_poly.entity_id
_entity_poly.type
_entity_poly.pdbx_seq_one_letter_code
_entity_poly.pdbx_strand_id
1 'polypeptide(L)'
;MKFIGIIPARYASTRFPGKPLAILGGKPMIQRVYERASLALEEVWVATDDTRIADAVKAFGGNVVMTSAAHRSGTDRCLEAYRNIGSDADVVINIQGDEPFIDPLQLKQIQSCFDDPDTRIATLVRPYNPEGGIEGLENPNSPKVALDAEGYALLFSRSVIPYLRGVERREWPSRHQYYTHIGMYAYRAGTLAEITALPQLSLIHI
;
A
#
# COMPACT_ATOMS: atom_id res chain seq x y z
N MET A 1 7.06 20.00 1.00
CA MET A 1 5.94 19.13 1.39
C MET A 1 6.46 18.08 2.36
N LYS A 2 5.77 17.84 3.48
CA LYS A 2 6.17 16.85 4.49
C LYS A 2 5.43 15.55 4.26
N PHE A 3 6.13 14.42 4.35
CA PHE A 3 5.60 13.07 4.18
C PHE A 3 5.80 12.26 5.45
N ILE A 4 4.78 11.49 5.84
CA ILE A 4 4.86 10.50 6.91
C ILE A 4 4.53 9.12 6.35
N GLY A 5 5.35 8.13 6.65
CA GLY A 5 5.07 6.72 6.37
C GLY A 5 4.41 6.06 7.57
N ILE A 6 3.24 5.47 7.38
CA ILE A 6 2.56 4.69 8.42
C ILE A 6 2.44 3.25 7.96
N ILE A 7 2.92 2.33 8.80
CA ILE A 7 2.91 0.89 8.56
C ILE A 7 1.85 0.27 9.48
N PRO A 8 0.60 0.05 8.99
CA PRO A 8 -0.41 -0.63 9.79
C PRO A 8 -0.02 -2.10 10.00
N ALA A 9 0.02 -2.52 11.27
CA ALA A 9 0.38 -3.86 11.64
C ALA A 9 -0.58 -4.40 12.70
N ARG A 10 -1.18 -5.58 12.46
CA ARG A 10 -2.02 -6.27 13.42
C ARG A 10 -1.53 -7.69 13.66
N TYR A 11 -1.68 -8.17 14.88
CA TYR A 11 -1.31 -9.55 15.21
C TYR A 11 -2.35 -10.55 14.69
N ALA A 12 -3.62 -10.21 14.85
CA ALA A 12 -4.75 -11.06 14.42
C ALA A 12 -4.85 -11.06 12.88
N SER A 13 -4.44 -12.16 12.29
CA SER A 13 -4.59 -12.46 10.87
C SER A 13 -5.12 -13.88 10.74
N THR A 14 -6.16 -14.09 9.94
CA THR A 14 -6.75 -15.42 9.72
C THR A 14 -5.82 -16.37 9.00
N ARG A 15 -5.01 -15.87 8.06
CA ARG A 15 -4.08 -16.67 7.26
C ARG A 15 -2.75 -16.94 7.95
N PHE A 16 -2.20 -15.97 8.67
CA PHE A 16 -0.91 -16.07 9.36
C PHE A 16 -0.90 -15.15 10.58
N PRO A 17 -1.36 -15.63 11.76
CA PRO A 17 -1.31 -14.87 13.01
C PRO A 17 0.14 -14.50 13.38
N GLY A 18 0.34 -13.26 13.84
CA GLY A 18 1.66 -12.78 14.21
C GLY A 18 2.64 -12.54 13.04
N LYS A 19 2.14 -12.48 11.80
CA LYS A 19 2.97 -12.23 10.60
C LYS A 19 3.98 -11.09 10.75
N PRO A 20 3.65 -9.92 11.35
CA PRO A 20 4.62 -8.84 11.55
C PRO A 20 5.83 -9.23 12.39
N LEU A 21 5.69 -10.19 13.28
CA LEU A 21 6.75 -10.69 14.17
C LEU A 21 7.49 -11.90 13.61
N ALA A 22 7.07 -12.46 12.47
CA ALA A 22 7.76 -13.56 11.82
C ALA A 22 9.20 -13.16 11.47
N ILE A 23 10.15 -14.06 11.82
CA ILE A 23 11.58 -13.78 11.59
C ILE A 23 11.93 -14.02 10.13
N LEU A 24 12.50 -13.00 9.51
CA LEU A 24 13.00 -13.02 8.14
C LEU A 24 14.46 -12.58 8.11
N GLY A 25 15.38 -13.54 7.90
CA GLY A 25 16.82 -13.27 7.90
C GLY A 25 17.29 -12.64 9.22
N GLY A 26 16.85 -13.20 10.36
CA GLY A 26 17.28 -12.78 11.71
C GLY A 26 16.61 -11.55 12.29
N LYS A 27 15.66 -10.93 11.56
CA LYS A 27 14.89 -9.75 12.04
C LYS A 27 13.39 -9.99 11.86
N PRO A 28 12.53 -9.43 12.73
CA PRO A 28 11.09 -9.44 12.49
C PRO A 28 10.73 -8.81 11.15
N MET A 29 9.67 -9.30 10.49
CA MET A 29 9.20 -8.76 9.22
C MET A 29 8.92 -7.25 9.31
N ILE A 30 8.25 -6.80 10.38
CA ILE A 30 7.94 -5.39 10.59
C ILE A 30 9.21 -4.52 10.67
N GLN A 31 10.30 -5.03 11.22
CA GLN A 31 11.59 -4.33 11.26
C GLN A 31 12.16 -4.17 9.85
N ARG A 32 12.06 -5.20 9.01
CA ARG A 32 12.51 -5.13 7.62
C ARG A 32 11.76 -4.05 6.83
N VAL A 33 10.43 -4.03 6.98
CA VAL A 33 9.60 -3.00 6.33
C VAL A 33 9.97 -1.61 6.83
N TYR A 34 10.08 -1.44 8.15
CA TYR A 34 10.43 -0.17 8.79
C TYR A 34 11.78 0.36 8.31
N GLU A 35 12.83 -0.46 8.37
CA GLU A 35 14.18 -0.10 7.93
C GLU A 35 14.20 0.30 6.45
N ARG A 36 13.46 -0.42 5.59
CA ARG A 36 13.38 -0.10 4.16
C ARG A 36 12.65 1.22 3.90
N ALA A 37 11.54 1.46 4.60
CA ALA A 37 10.78 2.69 4.50
C ALA A 37 11.60 3.91 4.95
N SER A 38 12.38 3.77 6.03
CA SER A 38 13.24 4.81 6.57
C SER A 38 14.42 5.22 5.66
N LEU A 39 14.71 4.45 4.59
CA LEU A 39 15.68 4.86 3.57
C LEU A 39 15.15 5.96 2.63
N ALA A 40 13.83 6.15 2.58
CA ALA A 40 13.19 7.10 1.67
C ALA A 40 12.33 8.16 2.38
N LEU A 41 12.01 7.95 3.65
CA LEU A 41 11.13 8.82 4.46
C LEU A 41 11.84 9.20 5.75
N GLU A 42 11.77 10.48 6.11
CA GLU A 42 12.32 11.00 7.37
C GLU A 42 11.48 10.59 8.57
N GLU A 43 10.18 10.46 8.40
CA GLU A 43 9.23 10.09 9.44
C GLU A 43 8.50 8.80 9.08
N VAL A 44 8.72 7.73 9.87
CA VAL A 44 8.08 6.42 9.71
C VAL A 44 7.56 5.96 11.05
N TRP A 45 6.33 5.45 11.07
CA TRP A 45 5.67 4.92 12.26
C TRP A 45 5.00 3.58 11.99
N VAL A 46 5.06 2.69 12.97
CA VAL A 46 4.23 1.49 12.99
C VAL A 46 2.96 1.78 13.79
N ALA A 47 1.79 1.50 13.19
CA ALA A 47 0.50 1.64 13.83
C ALA A 47 -0.07 0.25 14.19
N THR A 48 -0.26 -0.03 15.47
CA THR A 48 -0.69 -1.36 15.91
C THR A 48 -1.66 -1.31 17.09
N ASP A 49 -2.45 -2.36 17.24
CA ASP A 49 -3.33 -2.62 18.37
C ASP A 49 -2.77 -3.68 19.34
N ASP A 50 -1.55 -4.17 19.08
CA ASP A 50 -0.96 -5.29 19.81
C ASP A 50 0.35 -4.90 20.49
N THR A 51 0.42 -5.08 21.80
CA THR A 51 1.61 -4.72 22.61
C THR A 51 2.86 -5.49 22.21
N ARG A 52 2.74 -6.76 21.77
CA ARG A 52 3.88 -7.57 21.31
C ARG A 52 4.56 -6.96 20.09
N ILE A 53 3.74 -6.39 19.17
CA ILE A 53 4.27 -5.69 18.00
C ILE A 53 4.91 -4.37 18.44
N ALA A 54 4.24 -3.62 19.33
CA ALA A 54 4.77 -2.36 19.85
C ALA A 54 6.11 -2.56 20.55
N ASP A 55 6.23 -3.59 21.40
CA ASP A 55 7.47 -3.91 22.12
C ASP A 55 8.60 -4.32 21.17
N ALA A 56 8.28 -5.12 20.13
CA ALA A 56 9.25 -5.47 19.10
C ALA A 56 9.73 -4.23 18.33
N VAL A 57 8.84 -3.29 18.00
CA VAL A 57 9.23 -2.04 17.32
C VAL A 57 10.13 -1.17 18.19
N LYS A 58 9.79 -1.02 19.46
CA LYS A 58 10.62 -0.29 20.43
C LYS A 58 12.00 -0.94 20.60
N ALA A 59 12.07 -2.27 20.59
CA ALA A 59 13.32 -3.02 20.77
C ALA A 59 14.36 -2.74 19.69
N PHE A 60 13.94 -2.43 18.45
CA PHE A 60 14.86 -2.01 17.40
C PHE A 60 14.95 -0.49 17.20
N GLY A 61 14.35 0.31 18.12
CA GLY A 61 14.40 1.78 18.07
C GLY A 61 13.46 2.43 17.08
N GLY A 62 12.43 1.72 16.62
CA GLY A 62 11.42 2.25 15.70
C GLY A 62 10.33 3.04 16.43
N ASN A 63 9.69 3.97 15.71
CA ASN A 63 8.53 4.69 16.21
C ASN A 63 7.28 3.81 16.12
N VAL A 64 6.48 3.82 17.17
CA VAL A 64 5.23 3.06 17.24
C VAL A 64 4.13 3.87 17.90
N VAL A 65 2.92 3.76 17.39
CA VAL A 65 1.70 4.34 17.96
C VAL A 65 0.63 3.27 18.13
N MET A 66 -0.01 3.28 19.30
CA MET A 66 -1.14 2.39 19.58
C MET A 66 -2.41 2.94 18.93
N THR A 67 -3.19 2.04 18.35
CA THR A 67 -4.44 2.33 17.67
C THR A 67 -5.52 1.32 18.07
N SER A 68 -6.78 1.64 17.81
CA SER A 68 -7.90 0.78 18.12
C SER A 68 -7.83 -0.59 17.38
N ALA A 69 -8.24 -1.65 18.07
CA ALA A 69 -8.44 -2.97 17.47
C ALA A 69 -9.71 -3.03 16.58
N ALA A 70 -10.58 -2.03 16.66
CA ALA A 70 -11.86 -2.01 15.94
C ALA A 70 -11.71 -1.65 14.44
N HIS A 71 -10.54 -1.21 13.99
CA HIS A 71 -10.32 -0.85 12.60
C HIS A 71 -10.49 -2.04 11.66
N ARG A 72 -11.30 -1.83 10.61
CA ARG A 72 -11.56 -2.84 9.57
C ARG A 72 -10.53 -2.82 8.45
N SER A 73 -9.90 -1.65 8.21
CA SER A 73 -8.90 -1.46 7.15
C SER A 73 -7.59 -0.89 7.68
N GLY A 74 -6.51 -1.06 6.91
CA GLY A 74 -5.23 -0.39 7.16
C GLY A 74 -5.35 1.13 7.01
N THR A 75 -6.21 1.61 6.12
CA THR A 75 -6.44 3.04 5.86
C THR A 75 -7.06 3.73 7.07
N ASP A 76 -8.08 3.12 7.71
CA ASP A 76 -8.68 3.66 8.94
C ASP A 76 -7.64 3.73 10.07
N ARG A 77 -6.81 2.68 10.20
CA ARG A 77 -5.72 2.66 11.18
C ARG A 77 -4.69 3.74 10.92
N CYS A 78 -4.36 4.01 9.65
CA CYS A 78 -3.45 5.10 9.30
C CYS A 78 -3.99 6.48 9.71
N LEU A 79 -5.29 6.73 9.54
CA LEU A 79 -5.90 7.99 9.96
C LEU A 79 -5.84 8.16 11.49
N GLU A 80 -6.21 7.13 12.27
CA GLU A 80 -6.11 7.21 13.73
C GLU A 80 -4.65 7.42 14.17
N ALA A 81 -3.72 6.66 13.57
CA ALA A 81 -2.30 6.79 13.87
C ALA A 81 -1.80 8.22 13.60
N TYR A 82 -2.10 8.78 12.43
CA TYR A 82 -1.73 10.14 12.05
C TYR A 82 -2.22 11.18 13.07
N ARG A 83 -3.48 11.04 13.53
CA ARG A 83 -4.06 11.92 14.55
C ARG A 83 -3.41 11.74 15.94
N ASN A 84 -3.17 10.49 16.35
CA ASN A 84 -2.57 10.19 17.66
C ASN A 84 -1.09 10.62 17.74
N ILE A 85 -0.37 10.60 16.62
CA ILE A 85 1.00 11.11 16.51
C ILE A 85 0.99 12.66 16.64
N GLY A 86 -0.06 13.31 16.18
CA GLY A 86 -0.12 14.77 16.07
C GLY A 86 0.83 15.31 14.99
N SER A 87 1.06 14.53 13.93
CA SER A 87 1.93 14.91 12.82
C SER A 87 1.35 16.09 12.04
N ASP A 88 2.23 16.97 11.56
CA ASP A 88 1.91 18.08 10.66
C ASP A 88 2.24 17.74 9.19
N ALA A 89 2.43 16.46 8.87
CA ALA A 89 2.70 16.02 7.51
C ALA A 89 1.55 16.31 6.55
N ASP A 90 1.89 16.79 5.37
CA ASP A 90 0.92 17.09 4.31
C ASP A 90 0.34 15.82 3.67
N VAL A 91 1.14 14.77 3.62
CA VAL A 91 0.84 13.50 2.93
C VAL A 91 1.15 12.30 3.83
N VAL A 92 0.19 11.39 3.93
CA VAL A 92 0.30 10.11 4.64
C VAL A 92 0.48 8.98 3.63
N ILE A 93 1.57 8.22 3.75
CA ILE A 93 1.84 7.03 2.93
C ILE A 93 1.50 5.79 3.75
N ASN A 94 0.49 5.03 3.30
CA ASN A 94 0.11 3.74 3.88
C ASN A 94 1.00 2.64 3.28
N ILE A 95 1.95 2.14 4.07
CA ILE A 95 2.96 1.15 3.67
C ILE A 95 2.52 -0.22 4.19
N GLN A 96 2.43 -1.21 3.30
CA GLN A 96 2.01 -2.56 3.69
C GLN A 96 3.03 -3.21 4.64
N GLY A 97 2.58 -3.62 5.82
CA GLY A 97 3.43 -4.23 6.86
C GLY A 97 3.95 -5.63 6.52
N ASP A 98 3.61 -6.17 5.37
CA ASP A 98 4.01 -7.48 4.88
C ASP A 98 4.84 -7.45 3.57
N GLU A 99 5.38 -6.29 3.23
CA GLU A 99 6.29 -6.09 2.09
C GLU A 99 7.74 -5.81 2.55
N PRO A 100 8.47 -6.82 3.08
CA PRO A 100 9.80 -6.64 3.66
C PRO A 100 10.88 -6.24 2.64
N PHE A 101 10.57 -6.36 1.35
CA PHE A 101 11.46 -6.03 0.23
C PHE A 101 11.01 -4.79 -0.55
N ILE A 102 10.16 -3.95 0.07
CA ILE A 102 9.75 -2.69 -0.54
C ILE A 102 10.98 -1.90 -1.04
N ASP A 103 10.92 -1.44 -2.29
CA ASP A 103 11.99 -0.64 -2.85
C ASP A 103 11.84 0.83 -2.40
N PRO A 104 12.85 1.44 -1.76
CA PRO A 104 12.83 2.87 -1.43
C PRO A 104 12.55 3.78 -2.63
N LEU A 105 12.91 3.37 -3.84
CA LEU A 105 12.58 4.12 -5.06
C LEU A 105 11.07 4.20 -5.30
N GLN A 106 10.31 3.17 -4.96
CA GLN A 106 8.84 3.20 -5.04
C GLN A 106 8.25 4.28 -4.12
N LEU A 107 8.83 4.43 -2.91
CA LEU A 107 8.42 5.48 -1.99
C LEU A 107 8.74 6.88 -2.52
N LYS A 108 9.87 7.05 -3.19
CA LYS A 108 10.22 8.32 -3.86
C LYS A 108 9.31 8.61 -5.05
N GLN A 109 8.97 7.58 -5.83
CA GLN A 109 8.04 7.71 -6.96
C GLN A 109 6.63 8.13 -6.49
N ILE A 110 6.11 7.54 -5.42
CA ILE A 110 4.78 7.94 -4.91
C ILE A 110 4.80 9.35 -4.32
N GLN A 111 5.92 9.78 -3.72
CA GLN A 111 6.09 11.16 -3.26
C GLN A 111 6.04 12.16 -4.42
N SER A 112 6.73 11.87 -5.54
CA SER A 112 6.76 12.77 -6.70
C SER A 112 5.41 12.98 -7.38
N CYS A 113 4.43 12.09 -7.17
CA CYS A 113 3.06 12.34 -7.64
C CYS A 113 2.43 13.60 -7.02
N PHE A 114 2.90 14.03 -5.85
CA PHE A 114 2.38 15.20 -5.14
C PHE A 114 3.10 16.51 -5.50
N ASP A 115 4.04 16.47 -6.45
CA ASP A 115 4.58 17.68 -7.10
C ASP A 115 3.47 18.40 -7.87
N ASP A 116 2.47 17.64 -8.35
CA ASP A 116 1.20 18.17 -8.83
C ASP A 116 0.31 18.55 -7.63
N PRO A 117 -0.08 19.84 -7.46
CA PRO A 117 -0.88 20.32 -6.36
C PRO A 117 -2.30 19.70 -6.33
N ASP A 118 -2.81 19.25 -7.47
CA ASP A 118 -4.15 18.67 -7.60
C ASP A 118 -4.18 17.19 -7.24
N THR A 119 -3.01 16.54 -7.11
CA THR A 119 -2.93 15.15 -6.65
C THR A 119 -3.42 15.04 -5.21
N ARG A 120 -4.50 14.28 -5.01
CA ARG A 120 -5.10 14.02 -3.70
C ARG A 120 -4.79 12.63 -3.18
N ILE A 121 -4.74 11.64 -4.08
CA ILE A 121 -4.45 10.23 -3.80
C ILE A 121 -3.47 9.74 -4.87
N ALA A 122 -2.44 9.03 -4.45
CA ALA A 122 -1.53 8.33 -5.35
C ALA A 122 -1.43 6.86 -4.98
N THR A 123 -1.20 6.02 -5.99
CA THR A 123 -0.85 4.62 -5.82
C THR A 123 0.14 4.22 -6.89
N LEU A 124 0.67 3.02 -6.81
CA LEU A 124 1.66 2.52 -7.74
C LEU A 124 1.12 1.41 -8.62
N VAL A 125 1.59 1.36 -9.84
CA VAL A 125 1.35 0.26 -10.76
C VAL A 125 2.68 -0.26 -11.29
N ARG A 126 2.68 -1.53 -11.67
CA ARG A 126 3.80 -2.17 -12.36
C ARG A 126 3.35 -2.60 -13.75
N PRO A 127 4.10 -2.25 -14.81
CA PRO A 127 3.90 -2.83 -16.13
C PRO A 127 3.91 -4.37 -16.02
N TYR A 128 2.93 -5.01 -16.63
CA TYR A 128 2.90 -6.47 -16.67
C TYR A 128 3.98 -6.97 -17.65
N ASN A 129 4.79 -7.95 -17.21
CA ASN A 129 5.77 -8.59 -18.10
C ASN A 129 5.06 -9.62 -19.00
N PRO A 130 5.05 -9.43 -20.33
CA PRO A 130 4.41 -10.37 -21.28
C PRO A 130 4.88 -11.82 -21.17
N GLU A 131 6.12 -12.06 -20.68
CA GLU A 131 6.65 -13.42 -20.48
C GLU A 131 5.85 -14.24 -19.45
N GLY A 132 5.09 -13.57 -18.57
CA GLY A 132 4.18 -14.23 -17.65
C GLY A 132 2.96 -14.87 -18.32
N GLY A 133 2.78 -14.65 -19.63
CA GLY A 133 1.68 -15.21 -20.41
C GLY A 133 0.30 -14.74 -19.97
N ILE A 134 -0.73 -15.35 -20.55
CA ILE A 134 -2.12 -15.01 -20.21
C ILE A 134 -2.49 -15.53 -18.81
N GLU A 135 -1.98 -16.68 -18.40
CA GLU A 135 -2.26 -17.28 -17.10
C GLU A 135 -1.78 -16.38 -15.94
N GLY A 136 -0.58 -15.79 -16.08
CA GLY A 136 -0.07 -14.82 -15.09
C GLY A 136 -0.90 -13.54 -15.07
N LEU A 137 -1.32 -13.06 -16.24
CA LEU A 137 -2.18 -11.88 -16.35
C LEU A 137 -3.57 -12.13 -15.75
N GLU A 138 -4.12 -13.34 -15.86
CA GLU A 138 -5.42 -13.74 -15.31
C GLU A 138 -5.42 -13.99 -13.80
N ASN A 139 -4.24 -14.04 -13.17
CA ASN A 139 -4.15 -14.27 -11.73
C ASN A 139 -4.98 -13.23 -10.94
N PRO A 140 -6.05 -13.64 -10.24
CA PRO A 140 -6.93 -12.72 -9.52
C PRO A 140 -6.28 -12.09 -8.28
N ASN A 141 -5.16 -12.65 -7.81
CA ASN A 141 -4.40 -12.08 -6.69
C ASN A 141 -3.53 -10.88 -7.10
N SER A 142 -3.41 -10.63 -8.40
CA SER A 142 -2.72 -9.47 -8.97
C SER A 142 -3.76 -8.56 -9.65
N PRO A 143 -4.35 -7.58 -8.96
CA PRO A 143 -5.35 -6.69 -9.55
C PRO A 143 -4.76 -5.91 -10.73
N LYS A 144 -5.54 -5.72 -11.77
CA LYS A 144 -5.20 -4.92 -12.96
C LYS A 144 -5.72 -3.51 -12.81
N VAL A 145 -5.04 -2.57 -13.44
CA VAL A 145 -5.43 -1.15 -13.45
C VAL A 145 -5.49 -0.67 -14.89
N ALA A 146 -6.61 -0.07 -15.27
CA ALA A 146 -6.69 0.71 -16.50
C ALA A 146 -6.32 2.15 -16.18
N LEU A 147 -5.41 2.72 -16.98
CA LEU A 147 -4.93 4.08 -16.86
C LEU A 147 -5.43 4.92 -18.05
N ASP A 148 -5.60 6.22 -17.84
CA ASP A 148 -5.73 7.19 -18.93
C ASP A 148 -4.36 7.59 -19.50
N ALA A 149 -4.36 8.54 -20.44
CA ALA A 149 -3.15 9.00 -21.09
C ALA A 149 -2.22 9.81 -20.17
N GLU A 150 -2.75 10.40 -19.12
CA GLU A 150 -2.05 11.19 -18.12
C GLU A 150 -1.54 10.34 -16.94
N GLY A 151 -1.89 9.04 -16.90
CA GLY A 151 -1.49 8.10 -15.86
C GLY A 151 -2.45 8.03 -14.67
N TYR A 152 -3.64 8.61 -14.76
CA TYR A 152 -4.66 8.46 -13.73
C TYR A 152 -5.36 7.09 -13.83
N ALA A 153 -5.62 6.50 -12.68
CA ALA A 153 -6.32 5.23 -12.61
C ALA A 153 -7.83 5.41 -12.89
N LEU A 154 -8.31 4.79 -13.96
CA LEU A 154 -9.74 4.79 -14.33
C LEU A 154 -10.51 3.67 -13.63
N LEU A 155 -9.89 2.48 -13.52
CA LEU A 155 -10.56 1.31 -12.95
C LEU A 155 -9.54 0.31 -12.42
N PHE A 156 -9.85 -0.29 -11.25
CA PHE A 156 -9.15 -1.44 -10.69
C PHE A 156 -10.03 -2.68 -10.85
N SER A 157 -9.43 -3.81 -11.27
CA SER A 157 -10.18 -5.05 -11.47
C SER A 157 -9.31 -6.28 -11.18
N ARG A 158 -9.93 -7.33 -10.64
CA ARG A 158 -9.28 -8.66 -10.58
C ARG A 158 -9.37 -9.40 -11.92
N SER A 159 -10.34 -9.05 -12.77
CA SER A 159 -10.39 -9.50 -14.15
C SER A 159 -9.39 -8.72 -15.01
N VAL A 160 -9.03 -9.30 -16.15
CA VAL A 160 -8.15 -8.62 -17.12
C VAL A 160 -8.91 -7.46 -17.76
N ILE A 161 -8.35 -6.27 -17.66
CA ILE A 161 -8.83 -5.04 -18.29
C ILE A 161 -7.64 -4.29 -18.92
N PRO A 162 -7.84 -3.69 -20.15
CA PRO A 162 -9.01 -3.77 -21.04
C PRO A 162 -9.13 -5.12 -21.74
N TYR A 163 -10.31 -5.40 -22.31
CA TYR A 163 -10.56 -6.51 -23.21
C TYR A 163 -10.10 -6.15 -24.63
N LEU A 164 -9.34 -7.02 -25.28
CA LEU A 164 -8.88 -6.81 -26.67
C LEU A 164 -9.77 -7.57 -27.65
N ARG A 165 -10.73 -6.87 -28.27
CA ARG A 165 -11.60 -7.45 -29.27
C ARG A 165 -10.84 -7.81 -30.56
N GLY A 166 -11.06 -9.03 -31.05
CA GLY A 166 -10.45 -9.49 -32.32
C GLY A 166 -9.00 -9.94 -32.20
N VAL A 167 -8.47 -10.04 -30.98
CA VAL A 167 -7.14 -10.56 -30.68
C VAL A 167 -7.28 -11.86 -29.90
N GLU A 168 -6.54 -12.89 -30.30
CA GLU A 168 -6.46 -14.16 -29.55
C GLU A 168 -6.00 -13.88 -28.12
N ARG A 169 -6.70 -14.49 -27.14
CA ARG A 169 -6.48 -14.19 -25.71
C ARG A 169 -5.02 -14.41 -25.26
N ARG A 170 -4.37 -15.44 -25.78
CA ARG A 170 -2.94 -15.74 -25.50
C ARG A 170 -1.98 -14.64 -25.97
N GLU A 171 -2.40 -13.81 -26.94
CA GLU A 171 -1.59 -12.73 -27.49
C GLU A 171 -1.76 -11.40 -26.72
N TRP A 172 -2.78 -11.30 -25.87
CA TRP A 172 -3.08 -10.05 -25.14
C TRP A 172 -1.87 -9.45 -24.43
N PRO A 173 -1.04 -10.22 -23.67
CA PRO A 173 0.10 -9.66 -22.96
C PRO A 173 1.15 -9.01 -23.87
N SER A 174 1.26 -9.48 -25.12
CA SER A 174 2.21 -8.95 -26.11
C SER A 174 1.62 -7.83 -26.98
N ARG A 175 0.29 -7.71 -27.03
CA ARG A 175 -0.41 -6.73 -27.87
C ARG A 175 -0.81 -5.45 -27.15
N HIS A 176 -0.82 -5.47 -25.83
CA HIS A 176 -1.20 -4.33 -25.01
C HIS A 176 -0.39 -4.30 -23.72
N GLN A 177 0.02 -3.09 -23.30
CA GLN A 177 0.69 -2.93 -22.01
C GLN A 177 -0.35 -2.94 -20.89
N TYR A 178 -0.44 -4.05 -20.18
CA TYR A 178 -1.24 -4.17 -18.97
C TYR A 178 -0.46 -3.66 -17.76
N TYR A 179 -1.20 -3.20 -16.76
CA TYR A 179 -0.64 -2.78 -15.48
C TYR A 179 -1.23 -3.56 -14.33
N THR A 180 -0.38 -3.93 -13.38
CA THR A 180 -0.78 -4.57 -12.12
C THR A 180 -0.60 -3.59 -10.97
N HIS A 181 -1.56 -3.59 -10.06
CA HIS A 181 -1.58 -2.72 -8.90
C HIS A 181 -0.53 -3.14 -7.86
N ILE A 182 0.17 -2.17 -7.29
CA ILE A 182 1.00 -2.31 -6.09
C ILE A 182 0.23 -1.68 -4.94
N GLY A 183 -0.08 -2.46 -3.89
CA GLY A 183 -0.99 -2.11 -2.79
C GLY A 183 -0.50 -1.01 -1.84
N MET A 184 0.30 -0.07 -2.32
CA MET A 184 0.76 1.10 -1.58
C MET A 184 -0.06 2.32 -2.00
N TYR A 185 -0.47 3.12 -1.01
CA TYR A 185 -1.25 4.34 -1.24
C TYR A 185 -0.65 5.52 -0.48
N ALA A 186 -0.74 6.69 -1.08
CA ALA A 186 -0.46 7.96 -0.42
C ALA A 186 -1.65 8.90 -0.56
N TYR A 187 -1.91 9.66 0.47
CA TYR A 187 -3.08 10.54 0.56
C TYR A 187 -2.66 11.90 1.12
N ARG A 188 -3.19 12.99 0.58
CA ARG A 188 -3.18 14.23 1.36
C ARG A 188 -3.91 14.00 2.68
N ALA A 189 -3.38 14.55 3.77
CA ALA A 189 -3.92 14.28 5.12
C ALA A 189 -5.43 14.59 5.22
N GLY A 190 -5.89 15.69 4.62
CA GLY A 190 -7.32 16.03 4.54
C GLY A 190 -8.13 15.00 3.76
N THR A 191 -7.60 14.53 2.61
CA THR A 191 -8.26 13.51 1.79
C THR A 191 -8.35 12.17 2.50
N LEU A 192 -7.33 11.78 3.27
CA LEU A 192 -7.37 10.57 4.10
C LEU A 192 -8.55 10.62 5.08
N ALA A 193 -8.80 11.78 5.71
CA ALA A 193 -9.93 11.94 6.61
C ALA A 193 -11.29 11.87 5.86
N GLU A 194 -11.37 12.45 4.66
CA GLU A 194 -12.58 12.41 3.84
C GLU A 194 -12.93 10.96 3.42
N ILE A 195 -12.00 10.22 2.86
CA ILE A 195 -12.26 8.86 2.35
C ILE A 195 -12.61 7.86 3.44
N THR A 196 -12.02 8.00 4.64
CA THR A 196 -12.35 7.13 5.78
C THR A 196 -13.73 7.44 6.39
N ALA A 197 -14.29 8.62 6.11
CA ALA A 197 -15.65 8.98 6.51
C ALA A 197 -16.72 8.47 5.53
N LEU A 198 -16.32 7.99 4.33
CA LEU A 198 -17.25 7.47 3.35
C LEU A 198 -17.88 6.14 3.80
N PRO A 199 -19.15 5.88 3.45
CA PRO A 199 -19.74 4.57 3.71
C PRO A 199 -18.99 3.48 2.95
N GLN A 200 -18.82 2.34 3.59
CA GLN A 200 -18.14 1.20 2.98
C GLN A 200 -18.96 0.69 1.79
N LEU A 201 -18.34 0.67 0.61
CA LEU A 201 -18.95 0.12 -0.61
C LEU A 201 -18.64 -1.37 -0.73
N SER A 202 -19.57 -2.13 -1.35
CA SER A 202 -19.42 -3.58 -1.58
C SER A 202 -18.20 -3.95 -2.44
N LEU A 203 -17.68 -3.02 -3.24
CA LEU A 203 -16.49 -3.21 -4.09
C LEU A 203 -15.17 -3.32 -3.32
N ILE A 204 -15.12 -2.98 -2.03
CA ILE A 204 -13.91 -3.11 -1.19
C ILE A 204 -13.51 -4.59 -0.99
N HIS A 205 -14.40 -5.51 -1.27
CA HIS A 205 -14.18 -6.95 -1.14
C HIS A 205 -13.87 -7.67 -2.46
N ILE A 206 -13.66 -6.95 -3.54
CA ILE A 206 -13.31 -7.52 -4.83
C ILE A 206 -11.85 -7.96 -4.89
#